data_e16c57db40fad62532a7bdfc123da814
#
_entry.id   e16c57db40fad62532a7bdfc123da814
#
_cell.length_a   1.000
_cell.length_b   1.000
_cell.length_c   1.000
_cell.angle_alpha   90.00
_cell.angle_beta   90.00
_cell.angle_gamma   90.00
#
_symmetry.space_group_name_H-M   'P 1'
#
loop_
_entity.id
_entity.type
_entity.pdbx_description
1 polymer ?
#
loop_
_entity_poly.entity_id
_entity_poly.type
_entity_poly.pdbx_seq_one_letter_code
_entity_poly.pdbx_strand_id
1 'polypeptide(L)'
;VSNYMDPGIPDLRYAHRDANIFADFLQDPRGGGLGKDQLKVIVDSNATLAGIQSILNWLITSCQKDDKAIIYFSGHGDVETKSNREKGYLLAHDTPKNNYPLNGLDIDYLNDSIIGRLTRSQVKVVVILDACHSGALAGDNIGGKEATAMELMKRFSSEVKIMSCQPYESSLEHQRWGNGRGLFSYYLLKGLEGEANKDTIREVDLYELESYLQEKVHLASGKAQHPDIFGGKKQESLFPAAEINTTKKNPEVFEEVNK
;
A
#
# COMPACT_ATOMS: atom_id res chain seq x y z
N VAL A 1 -5.08 6.77 5.45
CA VAL A 1 -5.64 7.37 6.69
C VAL A 1 -4.50 7.89 7.54
N SER A 2 -4.42 9.21 7.75
CA SER A 2 -3.42 9.81 8.64
C SER A 2 -4.00 10.22 9.99
N ASN A 3 -5.29 10.52 10.02
CA ASN A 3 -5.95 11.07 11.20
C ASN A 3 -6.98 10.07 11.74
N TYR A 4 -6.96 9.82 13.04
CA TYR A 4 -7.83 8.85 13.71
C TYR A 4 -8.69 9.52 14.77
N MET A 5 -9.98 9.18 14.85
CA MET A 5 -10.89 9.74 15.86
C MET A 5 -10.55 9.33 17.29
N ASP A 6 -10.07 8.09 17.46
CA ASP A 6 -9.67 7.58 18.78
C ASP A 6 -8.27 8.08 19.14
N PRO A 7 -8.11 8.88 20.21
CA PRO A 7 -6.81 9.43 20.59
C PRO A 7 -5.81 8.36 21.06
N GLY A 8 -6.27 7.14 21.27
CA GLY A 8 -5.40 6.00 21.56
C GLY A 8 -4.72 5.41 20.33
N ILE A 9 -5.14 5.81 19.11
CA ILE A 9 -4.48 5.46 17.85
C ILE A 9 -3.65 6.67 17.41
N PRO A 10 -2.32 6.59 17.37
CA PRO A 10 -1.48 7.72 16.97
C PRO A 10 -1.77 8.16 15.53
N ASP A 11 -1.83 9.46 15.29
CA ASP A 11 -1.91 9.99 13.94
C ASP A 11 -0.62 9.74 13.16
N LEU A 12 -0.75 9.50 11.86
CA LEU A 12 0.33 9.50 10.88
C LEU A 12 0.42 10.87 10.22
N ARG A 13 1.60 11.21 9.72
CA ARG A 13 1.84 12.55 9.15
C ARG A 13 1.60 12.61 7.65
N TYR A 14 1.83 11.50 6.92
CA TYR A 14 1.95 11.56 5.46
C TYR A 14 1.11 10.55 4.70
N ALA A 15 0.41 9.61 5.34
CA ALA A 15 -0.37 8.57 4.66
C ALA A 15 -1.44 9.14 3.71
N HIS A 16 -2.12 10.24 4.09
CA HIS A 16 -3.07 10.94 3.22
C HIS A 16 -2.40 11.56 1.99
N ARG A 17 -1.18 12.06 2.16
CA ARG A 17 -0.40 12.63 1.07
C ARG A 17 0.07 11.55 0.09
N ASP A 18 0.50 10.41 0.60
CA ASP A 18 0.90 9.27 -0.23
C ASP A 18 -0.26 8.78 -1.10
N ALA A 19 -1.47 8.69 -0.54
CA ALA A 19 -2.66 8.32 -1.28
C ALA A 19 -2.99 9.31 -2.41
N ASN A 20 -2.90 10.61 -2.14
CA ASN A 20 -3.16 11.64 -3.16
C ASN A 20 -2.10 11.63 -4.27
N ILE A 21 -0.81 11.52 -3.93
CA ILE A 21 0.27 11.47 -4.94
C ILE A 21 0.18 10.20 -5.78
N PHE A 22 -0.17 9.05 -5.17
CA PHE A 22 -0.38 7.83 -5.94
C PHE A 22 -1.59 7.96 -6.88
N ALA A 23 -2.66 8.63 -6.45
CA ALA A 23 -3.81 8.92 -7.30
C ALA A 23 -3.45 9.85 -8.47
N ASP A 24 -2.64 10.88 -8.23
CA ASP A 24 -2.14 11.77 -9.29
C ASP A 24 -1.29 10.99 -10.30
N PHE A 25 -0.45 10.06 -9.83
CA PHE A 25 0.30 9.15 -10.71
C PHE A 25 -0.61 8.29 -11.58
N LEU A 26 -1.67 7.71 -11.01
CA LEU A 26 -2.62 6.88 -11.78
C LEU A 26 -3.34 7.67 -12.89
N GLN A 27 -3.53 8.98 -12.70
CA GLN A 27 -4.10 9.88 -13.72
C GLN A 27 -3.07 10.36 -14.76
N ASP A 28 -1.78 10.28 -14.44
CA ASP A 28 -0.71 10.55 -15.41
C ASP A 28 -0.64 9.40 -16.44
N PRO A 29 -0.34 9.69 -17.72
CA PRO A 29 -0.15 8.64 -18.74
C PRO A 29 0.82 7.53 -18.33
N ARG A 30 1.83 7.83 -17.51
CA ARG A 30 2.79 6.86 -16.96
C ARG A 30 2.16 5.85 -15.99
N GLY A 31 1.12 6.27 -15.26
CA GLY A 31 0.36 5.42 -14.33
C GLY A 31 -0.90 4.81 -14.93
N GLY A 32 -1.11 4.96 -16.24
CA GLY A 32 -2.27 4.41 -16.95
C GLY A 32 -3.27 5.44 -17.43
N GLY A 33 -3.13 6.73 -17.08
CA GLY A 33 -3.98 7.82 -17.56
C GLY A 33 -5.45 7.70 -17.15
N LEU A 34 -5.72 7.21 -15.93
CA LEU A 34 -7.09 6.95 -15.48
C LEU A 34 -7.94 8.23 -15.48
N GLY A 35 -9.15 8.15 -16.02
CA GLY A 35 -10.16 9.19 -15.95
C GLY A 35 -10.69 9.38 -14.52
N LYS A 36 -11.30 10.53 -14.23
CA LYS A 36 -11.85 10.86 -12.91
C LYS A 36 -12.96 9.91 -12.44
N ASP A 37 -13.66 9.29 -13.34
CA ASP A 37 -14.70 8.29 -13.11
C ASP A 37 -14.14 6.89 -12.83
N GLN A 38 -12.86 6.66 -13.17
CA GLN A 38 -12.15 5.40 -12.95
C GLN A 38 -11.34 5.39 -11.64
N LEU A 39 -11.32 6.49 -10.90
CA LEU A 39 -10.54 6.64 -9.68
C LEU A 39 -11.38 7.19 -8.54
N LYS A 40 -11.27 6.60 -7.36
CA LYS A 40 -11.83 7.12 -6.11
C LYS A 40 -10.75 7.21 -5.06
N VAL A 41 -10.69 8.36 -4.39
CA VAL A 41 -9.76 8.62 -3.28
C VAL A 41 -10.55 9.12 -2.09
N ILE A 42 -10.31 8.53 -0.94
CA ILE A 42 -10.82 9.04 0.33
C ILE A 42 -9.66 9.09 1.33
N VAL A 43 -9.60 10.14 2.11
CA VAL A 43 -8.55 10.35 3.11
C VAL A 43 -9.14 10.85 4.42
N ASP A 44 -8.46 10.56 5.50
CA ASP A 44 -8.73 11.06 6.85
C ASP A 44 -10.20 10.95 7.25
N SER A 45 -10.88 12.03 7.61
CA SER A 45 -12.28 12.02 8.08
C SER A 45 -13.30 11.41 7.11
N ASN A 46 -12.97 11.30 5.82
CA ASN A 46 -13.79 10.61 4.83
C ASN A 46 -13.48 9.11 4.76
N ALA A 47 -12.32 8.69 5.25
CA ALA A 47 -11.88 7.29 5.24
C ALA A 47 -12.43 6.52 6.46
N THR A 48 -13.71 6.71 6.79
CA THR A 48 -14.45 5.87 7.72
C THR A 48 -14.65 4.47 7.15
N LEU A 49 -14.98 3.46 7.98
CA LEU A 49 -15.29 2.13 7.48
C LEU A 49 -16.41 2.17 6.42
N ALA A 50 -17.47 2.95 6.66
CA ALA A 50 -18.56 3.10 5.70
C ALA A 50 -18.08 3.74 4.38
N GLY A 51 -17.20 4.75 4.45
CA GLY A 51 -16.60 5.38 3.28
C GLY A 51 -15.75 4.39 2.48
N ILE A 52 -14.89 3.63 3.17
CA ILE A 52 -14.04 2.59 2.55
C ILE A 52 -14.92 1.51 1.88
N GLN A 53 -15.93 0.99 2.57
CA GLN A 53 -16.84 -0.01 2.00
C GLN A 53 -17.60 0.52 0.78
N SER A 54 -17.99 1.81 0.80
CA SER A 54 -18.66 2.44 -0.34
C SER A 54 -17.78 2.45 -1.58
N ILE A 55 -16.51 2.84 -1.48
CA ILE A 55 -15.60 2.84 -2.65
C ILE A 55 -15.21 1.42 -3.09
N LEU A 56 -15.10 0.46 -2.17
CA LEU A 56 -14.86 -0.95 -2.52
C LEU A 56 -16.08 -1.54 -3.26
N ASN A 57 -17.29 -1.21 -2.85
CA ASN A 57 -18.51 -1.61 -3.57
C ASN A 57 -18.60 -0.95 -4.96
N TRP A 58 -18.24 0.34 -5.05
CA TRP A 58 -18.12 1.00 -6.36
C TRP A 58 -17.12 0.27 -7.26
N LEU A 59 -15.94 -0.09 -6.75
CA LEU A 59 -14.92 -0.82 -7.53
C LEU A 59 -15.49 -2.13 -8.09
N ILE A 60 -16.20 -2.93 -7.26
CA ILE A 60 -16.81 -4.18 -7.69
C ILE A 60 -17.86 -3.96 -8.81
N THR A 61 -18.64 -2.88 -8.72
CA THR A 61 -19.73 -2.62 -9.68
C THR A 61 -19.25 -1.92 -10.95
N SER A 62 -18.08 -1.30 -10.93
CA SER A 62 -17.51 -0.59 -12.08
C SER A 62 -16.60 -1.47 -12.94
N CYS A 63 -15.94 -2.47 -12.35
CA CYS A 63 -15.03 -3.34 -13.07
C CYS A 63 -15.76 -4.38 -13.90
N GLN A 64 -15.23 -4.65 -15.10
CA GLN A 64 -15.68 -5.68 -16.02
C GLN A 64 -14.60 -6.75 -16.19
N LYS A 65 -14.97 -7.86 -16.83
CA LYS A 65 -14.01 -8.92 -17.20
C LYS A 65 -12.81 -8.31 -17.94
N ASP A 66 -11.62 -8.81 -17.59
CA ASP A 66 -10.31 -8.43 -18.12
C ASP A 66 -9.82 -7.02 -17.69
N ASP A 67 -10.60 -6.29 -16.87
CA ASP A 67 -10.12 -5.07 -16.22
C ASP A 67 -9.03 -5.36 -15.19
N LYS A 68 -8.29 -4.30 -14.84
CA LYS A 68 -7.35 -4.30 -13.72
C LYS A 68 -7.85 -3.37 -12.61
N ALA A 69 -8.15 -3.91 -11.45
CA ALA A 69 -8.52 -3.18 -10.24
C ALA A 69 -7.28 -2.95 -9.36
N ILE A 70 -7.05 -1.73 -8.91
CA ILE A 70 -5.96 -1.39 -8.00
C ILE A 70 -6.56 -0.88 -6.70
N ILE A 71 -6.16 -1.48 -5.59
CA ILE A 71 -6.51 -1.07 -4.23
C ILE A 71 -5.22 -0.63 -3.55
N TYR A 72 -5.12 0.65 -3.23
CA TYR A 72 -4.02 1.22 -2.46
C TYR A 72 -4.52 1.66 -1.10
N PHE A 73 -3.85 1.23 -0.04
CA PHE A 73 -4.12 1.66 1.33
C PHE A 73 -2.83 2.12 1.99
N SER A 74 -2.86 3.29 2.61
CA SER A 74 -1.81 3.79 3.49
C SER A 74 -2.42 4.21 4.82
N GLY A 75 -1.91 3.65 5.93
CA GLY A 75 -2.46 3.83 7.26
C GLY A 75 -1.98 2.78 8.25
N HIS A 76 -2.64 2.67 9.40
CA HIS A 76 -2.36 1.61 10.36
C HIS A 76 -3.06 0.29 10.01
N GLY A 77 -2.37 -0.80 10.28
CA GLY A 77 -2.95 -2.13 10.37
C GLY A 77 -2.71 -2.72 11.76
N ASP A 78 -3.63 -3.54 12.27
CA ASP A 78 -3.44 -4.22 13.56
C ASP A 78 -4.28 -5.51 13.66
N VAL A 79 -4.04 -6.29 14.72
CA VAL A 79 -4.69 -7.57 15.01
C VAL A 79 -5.62 -7.47 16.20
N GLU A 80 -6.81 -8.03 16.08
CA GLU A 80 -7.66 -8.31 17.23
C GLU A 80 -7.30 -9.68 17.84
N THR A 81 -6.78 -9.67 19.06
CA THR A 81 -6.34 -10.86 19.77
C THR A 81 -7.31 -11.32 20.88
N LYS A 82 -8.38 -10.57 21.14
CA LYS A 82 -9.35 -10.88 22.21
C LYS A 82 -10.30 -12.01 21.86
N SER A 83 -10.43 -12.35 20.59
CA SER A 83 -11.20 -13.49 20.15
C SER A 83 -10.32 -14.74 20.12
N ASN A 84 -10.93 -15.93 20.19
CA ASN A 84 -10.21 -17.22 20.06
C ASN A 84 -9.55 -17.41 18.68
N ARG A 85 -9.69 -16.43 17.79
CA ARG A 85 -9.11 -16.41 16.44
C ARG A 85 -8.58 -15.01 16.19
N GLU A 86 -7.29 -14.93 15.97
CA GLU A 86 -6.64 -13.67 15.60
C GLU A 86 -7.15 -13.20 14.24
N LYS A 87 -7.54 -11.93 14.15
CA LYS A 87 -8.03 -11.30 12.93
C LYS A 87 -7.29 -10.02 12.66
N GLY A 88 -6.86 -9.83 11.40
CA GLY A 88 -6.22 -8.61 10.94
C GLY A 88 -7.23 -7.55 10.47
N TYR A 89 -6.92 -6.30 10.76
CA TYR A 89 -7.72 -5.14 10.37
C TYR A 89 -6.85 -4.04 9.78
N LEU A 90 -7.33 -3.38 8.73
CA LEU A 90 -6.85 -2.07 8.32
C LEU A 90 -7.69 -1.02 9.06
N LEU A 91 -7.03 -0.08 9.75
CA LEU A 91 -7.73 0.86 10.63
C LEU A 91 -8.28 2.04 9.83
N ALA A 92 -9.60 2.21 9.86
CA ALA A 92 -10.29 3.36 9.31
C ALA A 92 -10.21 4.56 10.28
N HIS A 93 -10.57 5.74 9.80
CA HIS A 93 -10.59 6.96 10.61
C HIS A 93 -11.39 6.82 11.90
N ASP A 94 -12.52 6.12 11.85
CA ASP A 94 -13.48 5.92 12.94
C ASP A 94 -13.29 4.60 13.70
N THR A 95 -12.18 3.87 13.47
CA THR A 95 -11.86 2.65 14.20
C THR A 95 -11.53 2.95 15.65
N PRO A 96 -12.23 2.36 16.64
CA PRO A 96 -11.90 2.53 18.05
C PRO A 96 -10.72 1.63 18.45
N LYS A 97 -9.80 2.17 19.26
CA LYS A 97 -8.71 1.38 19.84
C LYS A 97 -9.24 0.21 20.65
N ASN A 98 -8.62 -0.95 20.50
CA ASN A 98 -8.99 -2.18 21.20
C ASN A 98 -10.40 -2.75 20.89
N ASN A 99 -11.05 -2.28 19.83
CA ASN A 99 -12.31 -2.86 19.33
C ASN A 99 -12.40 -2.73 17.80
N TYR A 100 -11.41 -3.26 17.11
CA TYR A 100 -11.30 -3.17 15.65
C TYR A 100 -12.48 -3.78 14.89
N PRO A 101 -13.16 -4.86 15.39
CA PRO A 101 -14.37 -5.38 14.75
C PRO A 101 -15.50 -4.36 14.55
N LEU A 102 -15.53 -3.27 15.33
CA LEU A 102 -16.58 -2.28 15.21
C LEU A 102 -16.47 -1.47 13.92
N ASN A 103 -15.31 -0.85 13.67
CA ASN A 103 -15.12 0.03 12.51
C ASN A 103 -13.75 -0.15 11.83
N GLY A 104 -13.02 -1.25 12.06
CA GLY A 104 -11.86 -1.62 11.25
C GLY A 104 -12.27 -2.39 10.01
N LEU A 105 -11.56 -2.22 8.91
CA LEU A 105 -11.74 -3.04 7.71
C LEU A 105 -11.13 -4.42 7.94
N ASP A 106 -12.00 -5.42 8.13
CA ASP A 106 -11.61 -6.82 8.29
C ASP A 106 -10.92 -7.33 7.01
N ILE A 107 -9.74 -7.90 7.15
CA ILE A 107 -8.93 -8.40 6.04
C ILE A 107 -9.58 -9.61 5.38
N ASP A 108 -10.26 -10.45 6.14
CA ASP A 108 -11.03 -11.57 5.58
C ASP A 108 -12.16 -11.06 4.69
N TYR A 109 -12.85 -9.99 5.12
CA TYR A 109 -13.86 -9.34 4.29
C TYR A 109 -13.27 -8.75 3.01
N LEU A 110 -12.13 -8.07 3.10
CA LEU A 110 -11.44 -7.53 1.93
C LEU A 110 -11.08 -8.66 0.94
N ASN A 111 -10.56 -9.78 1.44
CA ASN A 111 -10.16 -10.92 0.62
C ASN A 111 -11.35 -11.64 -0.01
N ASP A 112 -12.26 -12.12 0.82
CA ASP A 112 -13.29 -13.06 0.38
C ASP A 112 -14.43 -12.33 -0.33
N SER A 113 -14.82 -11.15 0.20
CA SER A 113 -15.98 -10.41 -0.29
C SER A 113 -15.65 -9.41 -1.39
N ILE A 114 -14.45 -8.82 -1.39
CA ILE A 114 -14.07 -7.81 -2.38
C ILE A 114 -13.18 -8.44 -3.46
N ILE A 115 -11.98 -8.86 -3.09
CA ILE A 115 -11.00 -9.43 -4.04
C ILE A 115 -11.55 -10.69 -4.67
N GLY A 116 -12.13 -11.61 -3.87
CA GLY A 116 -12.70 -12.83 -4.37
C GLY A 116 -13.88 -12.62 -5.35
N ARG A 117 -14.67 -11.54 -5.20
CA ARG A 117 -15.72 -11.20 -6.19
C ARG A 117 -15.12 -10.69 -7.48
N LEU A 118 -14.15 -9.76 -7.41
CA LEU A 118 -13.45 -9.23 -8.57
C LEU A 118 -12.79 -10.36 -9.37
N THR A 119 -12.06 -11.24 -8.69
CA THR A 119 -11.38 -12.38 -9.32
C THR A 119 -12.33 -13.35 -10.00
N ARG A 120 -13.46 -13.69 -9.33
CA ARG A 120 -14.51 -14.53 -9.96
C ARG A 120 -15.11 -13.88 -11.21
N SER A 121 -15.12 -12.55 -11.28
CA SER A 121 -15.51 -11.79 -12.48
C SER A 121 -14.38 -11.65 -13.49
N GLN A 122 -13.27 -12.36 -13.30
CA GLN A 122 -12.10 -12.32 -14.18
C GLN A 122 -11.44 -10.92 -14.26
N VAL A 123 -11.52 -10.15 -13.18
CA VAL A 123 -10.78 -8.90 -12.99
C VAL A 123 -9.43 -9.22 -12.39
N LYS A 124 -8.36 -8.63 -12.90
CA LYS A 124 -7.03 -8.68 -12.29
C LYS A 124 -6.97 -7.72 -11.11
N VAL A 125 -6.56 -8.17 -9.93
CA VAL A 125 -6.51 -7.33 -8.75
C VAL A 125 -5.07 -7.09 -8.31
N VAL A 126 -4.74 -5.85 -8.05
CA VAL A 126 -3.47 -5.42 -7.44
C VAL A 126 -3.78 -4.75 -6.12
N VAL A 127 -3.21 -5.26 -5.05
CA VAL A 127 -3.35 -4.69 -3.71
C VAL A 127 -2.01 -4.15 -3.25
N ILE A 128 -1.96 -2.88 -2.90
CA ILE A 128 -0.77 -2.19 -2.42
C ILE A 128 -1.06 -1.71 -0.99
N LEU A 129 -0.31 -2.20 -0.03
CA LEU A 129 -0.51 -1.88 1.37
C LEU A 129 0.74 -1.23 1.96
N ASP A 130 0.66 0.07 2.21
CA ASP A 130 1.57 0.82 3.06
C ASP A 130 0.98 0.92 4.46
N ALA A 131 0.80 -0.26 5.06
CA ALA A 131 0.23 -0.40 6.39
C ALA A 131 1.17 -1.24 7.23
N CYS A 132 1.61 -0.65 8.31
CA CYS A 132 2.48 -1.30 9.26
C CYS A 132 1.72 -1.81 10.45
N HIS A 133 2.29 -2.83 11.00
CA HIS A 133 1.99 -3.14 12.37
C HIS A 133 2.70 -2.13 13.26
N SER A 134 1.99 -1.09 13.68
CA SER A 134 2.49 -0.25 14.74
C SER A 134 2.47 -1.08 16.02
N GLY A 135 3.55 -1.80 16.29
CA GLY A 135 3.72 -2.49 17.56
C GLY A 135 3.62 -1.59 18.80
N ALA A 136 3.41 -0.29 18.57
CA ALA A 136 3.08 0.70 19.59
C ALA A 136 1.58 0.72 19.96
N LEU A 137 0.69 0.14 19.16
CA LEU A 137 -0.74 0.08 19.47
C LEU A 137 -1.13 -1.15 20.29
N ALA A 138 -0.47 -2.28 20.06
CA ALA A 138 -0.56 -3.45 20.93
C ALA A 138 0.37 -3.23 22.12
N GLY A 139 -0.16 -2.82 23.27
CA GLY A 139 0.62 -2.83 24.50
C GLY A 139 1.36 -4.16 24.64
N ASP A 140 2.61 -4.13 25.07
CA ASP A 140 3.62 -5.15 25.39
C ASP A 140 3.41 -6.65 25.07
N ASN A 141 2.37 -7.07 24.37
CA ASN A 141 2.11 -8.46 23.98
C ASN A 141 2.56 -8.75 22.55
N ILE A 142 3.70 -9.36 22.46
CA ILE A 142 4.50 -9.68 21.26
C ILE A 142 3.83 -10.66 20.28
N GLY A 143 2.73 -11.34 20.66
CA GLY A 143 2.11 -12.41 19.86
C GLY A 143 1.25 -11.97 18.67
N GLY A 144 0.66 -10.78 18.72
CA GLY A 144 -0.30 -10.34 17.71
C GLY A 144 0.29 -9.83 16.38
N LYS A 145 1.56 -9.46 16.36
CA LYS A 145 2.23 -8.87 15.21
C LYS A 145 2.51 -9.86 14.08
N GLU A 146 2.80 -11.11 14.45
CA GLU A 146 3.11 -12.19 13.51
C GLU A 146 1.89 -12.64 12.72
N ALA A 147 0.76 -12.73 13.39
CA ALA A 147 -0.45 -13.28 12.84
C ALA A 147 -1.04 -12.41 11.73
N THR A 148 -1.05 -11.08 11.86
CA THR A 148 -1.67 -10.20 10.84
C THR A 148 -0.91 -10.21 9.53
N ALA A 149 0.40 -10.05 9.57
CA ALA A 149 1.16 -10.05 8.34
C ALA A 149 1.22 -11.44 7.72
N MET A 150 1.31 -12.51 8.52
CA MET A 150 1.16 -13.87 8.01
C MET A 150 -0.24 -14.13 7.46
N GLU A 151 -1.29 -13.58 8.06
CA GLU A 151 -2.66 -13.69 7.56
C GLU A 151 -2.84 -12.86 6.28
N LEU A 152 -2.33 -11.63 6.24
CA LEU A 152 -2.20 -10.85 5.02
C LEU A 152 -1.44 -11.62 3.94
N MET A 153 -0.34 -12.26 4.25
CA MET A 153 0.46 -13.04 3.30
C MET A 153 -0.24 -14.32 2.84
N LYS A 154 -0.87 -15.08 3.69
CA LYS A 154 -1.42 -16.41 3.37
C LYS A 154 -2.65 -16.37 2.46
N ARG A 155 -3.48 -15.34 2.53
CA ARG A 155 -4.80 -15.33 1.89
C ARG A 155 -4.85 -14.73 0.50
N PHE A 156 -3.77 -14.26 0.01
CA PHE A 156 -3.68 -13.57 -1.27
C PHE A 156 -3.00 -14.42 -2.39
N SER A 157 -3.24 -15.65 -2.52
CA SER A 157 -2.46 -16.54 -3.40
C SER A 157 -2.70 -16.37 -4.91
N SER A 158 -3.76 -15.64 -5.34
CA SER A 158 -4.12 -15.49 -6.76
C SER A 158 -3.90 -14.10 -7.37
N GLU A 159 -3.43 -13.13 -6.58
CA GLU A 159 -3.37 -11.74 -6.97
C GLU A 159 -1.97 -11.15 -6.79
N VAL A 160 -1.72 -9.96 -7.33
CA VAL A 160 -0.50 -9.21 -7.06
C VAL A 160 -0.67 -8.42 -5.77
N LYS A 161 0.29 -8.55 -4.87
CA LYS A 161 0.35 -7.83 -3.63
C LYS A 161 1.70 -7.22 -3.40
N ILE A 162 1.66 -5.95 -3.07
CA ILE A 162 2.84 -5.19 -2.79
C ILE A 162 2.72 -4.69 -1.34
N MET A 163 3.56 -5.23 -0.49
CA MET A 163 3.57 -4.95 0.95
C MET A 163 4.75 -4.06 1.31
N SER A 164 4.51 -3.07 2.16
CA SER A 164 5.55 -2.12 2.56
C SER A 164 6.62 -2.70 3.46
N CYS A 165 6.32 -3.76 4.20
CA CYS A 165 7.22 -4.34 5.20
C CYS A 165 6.86 -5.79 5.50
N GLN A 166 7.81 -6.51 6.10
CA GLN A 166 7.62 -7.87 6.63
C GLN A 166 6.84 -7.84 7.95
N PRO A 167 6.31 -9.01 8.40
CA PRO A 167 5.82 -9.19 9.77
C PRO A 167 6.84 -8.64 10.77
N TYR A 168 6.38 -7.98 11.82
CA TYR A 168 7.19 -7.34 12.88
C TYR A 168 7.92 -6.05 12.52
N GLU A 169 7.88 -5.62 11.28
CA GLU A 169 8.49 -4.38 10.87
C GLU A 169 7.49 -3.23 10.89
N SER A 170 8.00 -2.02 10.95
CA SER A 170 7.20 -0.81 10.83
C SER A 170 7.53 -0.10 9.53
N SER A 171 6.50 0.40 8.80
CA SER A 171 6.71 1.33 7.69
C SER A 171 7.10 2.68 8.24
N LEU A 172 8.11 3.23 7.70
CA LEU A 172 8.66 4.49 8.16
C LEU A 172 8.09 5.65 7.34
N GLU A 173 7.86 6.79 8.00
CA GLU A 173 7.53 8.04 7.34
C GLU A 173 8.46 9.16 7.83
N HIS A 174 8.87 10.05 6.95
CA HIS A 174 9.74 11.16 7.32
C HIS A 174 9.73 12.29 6.29
N GLN A 175 10.01 13.53 6.75
CA GLN A 175 10.09 14.72 5.91
C GLN A 175 11.15 14.62 4.80
N ARG A 176 12.26 13.88 5.03
CA ARG A 176 13.35 13.72 4.06
C ARG A 176 12.95 12.98 2.77
N TRP A 177 11.89 12.19 2.77
CA TRP A 177 11.44 11.49 1.58
C TRP A 177 10.37 12.32 0.86
N GLY A 178 10.70 12.84 -0.31
CA GLY A 178 9.78 13.59 -1.16
C GLY A 178 9.08 14.75 -0.47
N ASN A 179 9.77 15.47 0.46
CA ASN A 179 9.20 16.52 1.31
C ASN A 179 8.04 16.05 2.22
N GLY A 180 8.13 14.84 2.72
CA GLY A 180 7.15 14.25 3.65
C GLY A 180 6.30 13.17 2.98
N ARG A 181 6.77 11.93 3.08
CA ARG A 181 6.18 10.72 2.53
C ARG A 181 6.45 9.51 3.44
N GLY A 182 5.67 8.46 3.27
CA GLY A 182 6.06 7.11 3.66
C GLY A 182 7.26 6.63 2.85
N LEU A 183 8.22 5.99 3.48
CA LEU A 183 9.43 5.48 2.82
C LEU A 183 9.11 4.55 1.67
N PHE A 184 8.24 3.58 1.91
CA PHE A 184 7.82 2.62 0.91
C PHE A 184 7.08 3.31 -0.25
N SER A 185 6.06 4.12 0.05
CA SER A 185 5.27 4.82 -0.96
C SER A 185 6.11 5.77 -1.80
N TYR A 186 7.14 6.38 -1.22
CA TYR A 186 8.09 7.22 -1.95
C TYR A 186 8.87 6.41 -2.99
N TYR A 187 9.48 5.29 -2.60
CA TYR A 187 10.24 4.45 -3.53
C TYR A 187 9.36 3.63 -4.46
N LEU A 188 8.16 3.22 -4.03
CA LEU A 188 7.20 2.58 -4.92
C LEU A 188 6.92 3.46 -6.14
N LEU A 189 6.59 4.72 -5.90
CA LEU A 189 6.30 5.64 -6.99
C LEU A 189 7.52 5.87 -7.89
N LYS A 190 8.70 6.11 -7.34
CA LYS A 190 9.92 6.24 -8.11
C LYS A 190 10.25 5.00 -8.96
N GLY A 191 10.05 3.82 -8.38
CA GLY A 191 10.22 2.57 -9.11
C GLY A 191 9.27 2.47 -10.30
N LEU A 192 7.99 2.77 -10.09
CA LEU A 192 6.95 2.76 -11.12
C LEU A 192 7.16 3.87 -12.17
N GLU A 193 7.76 4.98 -11.81
CA GLU A 193 8.17 6.06 -12.73
C GLU A 193 9.39 5.71 -13.59
N GLY A 194 9.98 4.52 -13.40
CA GLY A 194 11.04 3.97 -14.23
C GLY A 194 12.40 3.82 -13.55
N GLU A 195 12.59 4.24 -12.28
CA GLU A 195 13.87 4.03 -11.58
C GLU A 195 14.16 2.52 -11.33
N ALA A 196 13.13 1.67 -11.31
CA ALA A 196 13.29 0.23 -11.18
C ALA A 196 13.71 -0.45 -12.48
N ASN A 197 13.55 0.18 -13.64
CA ASN A 197 13.84 -0.39 -14.94
C ASN A 197 15.36 -0.65 -15.11
N LYS A 198 15.73 -1.92 -15.32
CA LYS A 198 17.14 -2.35 -15.49
C LYS A 198 17.51 -2.68 -16.93
N ASP A 199 16.52 -2.96 -17.79
CA ASP A 199 16.73 -3.52 -19.12
C ASP A 199 16.28 -2.52 -20.14
N THR A 200 16.32 -1.48 -20.41
CA THR A 200 15.90 -0.61 -21.53
C THR A 200 14.54 -0.96 -22.19
N ILE A 201 13.85 -2.01 -21.71
CA ILE A 201 12.48 -2.31 -22.06
C ILE A 201 11.61 -1.26 -21.31
N ARG A 202 10.61 -0.69 -21.99
CA ARG A 202 9.90 0.49 -21.50
C ARG A 202 9.02 0.25 -20.29
N GLU A 203 8.82 -0.99 -19.84
CA GLU A 203 7.91 -1.33 -18.75
C GLU A 203 8.69 -1.87 -17.56
N VAL A 204 8.31 -1.44 -16.37
CA VAL A 204 8.83 -1.99 -15.11
C VAL A 204 8.04 -3.24 -14.80
N ASP A 205 8.69 -4.39 -14.79
CA ASP A 205 8.06 -5.64 -14.39
C ASP A 205 8.08 -5.83 -12.85
N LEU A 206 7.33 -6.83 -12.37
CA LEU A 206 7.23 -7.09 -10.93
C LEU A 206 8.56 -7.51 -10.31
N TYR A 207 9.43 -8.18 -11.06
CA TYR A 207 10.75 -8.59 -10.56
C TYR A 207 11.70 -7.41 -10.41
N GLU A 208 11.68 -6.49 -11.35
CA GLU A 208 12.46 -5.26 -11.29
C GLU A 208 12.00 -4.36 -10.15
N LEU A 209 10.66 -4.18 -10.04
CA LEU A 209 10.07 -3.40 -8.98
C LEU A 209 10.39 -3.98 -7.60
N GLU A 210 10.24 -5.30 -7.42
CA GLU A 210 10.57 -5.99 -6.17
C GLU A 210 12.04 -5.78 -5.79
N SER A 211 12.96 -6.04 -6.75
CA SER A 211 14.39 -5.89 -6.53
C SER A 211 14.76 -4.45 -6.15
N TYR A 212 14.15 -3.48 -6.83
CA TYR A 212 14.36 -2.07 -6.56
C TYR A 212 13.85 -1.67 -5.17
N LEU A 213 12.63 -2.07 -4.82
CA LEU A 213 12.03 -1.76 -3.52
C LEU A 213 12.84 -2.39 -2.38
N GLN A 214 13.20 -3.68 -2.51
CA GLN A 214 14.02 -4.37 -1.52
C GLN A 214 15.36 -3.68 -1.31
N GLU A 215 16.03 -3.23 -2.36
CA GLU A 215 17.29 -2.50 -2.24
C GLU A 215 17.10 -1.11 -1.60
N LYS A 216 16.22 -0.29 -2.17
CA LYS A 216 16.12 1.13 -1.80
C LYS A 216 15.49 1.33 -0.42
N VAL A 217 14.40 0.63 -0.13
CA VAL A 217 13.72 0.74 1.16
C VAL A 217 14.58 0.17 2.29
N HIS A 218 15.21 -1.00 2.05
CA HIS A 218 16.11 -1.62 3.03
C HIS A 218 17.28 -0.69 3.40
N LEU A 219 17.94 -0.12 2.41
CA LEU A 219 19.07 0.79 2.65
C LEU A 219 18.60 2.08 3.33
N ALA A 220 17.53 2.71 2.84
CA ALA A 220 17.05 3.99 3.37
C ALA A 220 16.43 3.88 4.77
N SER A 221 15.93 2.70 5.14
CA SER A 221 15.41 2.40 6.49
C SER A 221 16.51 2.03 7.50
N GLY A 222 17.77 1.91 7.07
CA GLY A 222 18.81 1.35 7.91
C GLY A 222 18.59 -0.13 8.23
N LYS A 223 18.02 -0.88 7.28
CA LYS A 223 17.69 -2.31 7.37
C LYS A 223 16.49 -2.63 8.28
N ALA A 224 15.62 -1.66 8.55
CA ALA A 224 14.48 -1.83 9.44
C ALA A 224 13.16 -2.14 8.71
N GLN A 225 13.12 -2.01 7.38
CA GLN A 225 11.92 -2.21 6.58
C GLN A 225 12.25 -2.98 5.30
N HIS A 226 11.50 -4.06 5.03
CA HIS A 226 11.71 -4.97 3.91
C HIS A 226 10.39 -5.16 3.13
N PRO A 227 10.18 -4.41 2.04
CA PRO A 227 9.04 -4.63 1.16
C PRO A 227 9.08 -5.99 0.48
N ASP A 228 7.91 -6.51 0.11
CA ASP A 228 7.80 -7.76 -0.63
C ASP A 228 6.65 -7.74 -1.63
N ILE A 229 6.75 -8.54 -2.69
CA ILE A 229 5.74 -8.69 -3.73
C ILE A 229 5.34 -10.16 -3.86
N PHE A 230 4.05 -10.43 -3.65
CA PHE A 230 3.46 -11.77 -3.72
C PHE A 230 2.51 -11.89 -4.91
N GLY A 231 2.41 -13.07 -5.47
CA GLY A 231 1.51 -13.36 -6.61
C GLY A 231 2.03 -12.78 -7.93
N GLY A 232 1.16 -12.83 -8.95
CA GLY A 232 1.50 -12.37 -10.28
C GLY A 232 2.58 -13.22 -11.00
N LYS A 233 2.85 -12.87 -12.23
CA LYS A 233 4.01 -13.40 -12.96
C LYS A 233 5.16 -12.42 -12.84
N LYS A 234 6.36 -12.90 -12.56
CA LYS A 234 7.54 -12.03 -12.34
C LYS A 234 7.77 -11.03 -13.48
N GLN A 235 7.48 -11.41 -14.72
CA GLN A 235 7.60 -10.56 -15.92
C GLN A 235 6.32 -9.79 -16.26
N GLU A 236 5.34 -9.76 -15.36
CA GLU A 236 4.13 -8.97 -15.56
C GLU A 236 4.39 -7.52 -15.18
N SER A 237 4.01 -6.58 -16.06
CA SER A 237 4.02 -5.15 -15.77
C SER A 237 2.68 -4.69 -15.18
N LEU A 238 2.73 -3.84 -14.16
CA LEU A 238 1.52 -3.26 -13.56
C LEU A 238 0.95 -2.11 -14.40
N PHE A 239 1.81 -1.35 -15.05
CA PHE A 239 1.45 -0.17 -15.82
C PHE A 239 2.08 -0.20 -17.21
N PRO A 240 1.42 0.43 -18.21
CA PRO A 240 2.00 0.54 -19.55
C PRO A 240 3.31 1.33 -19.49
N ALA A 241 4.18 1.06 -20.46
CA ALA A 241 5.41 1.82 -20.61
C ALA A 241 5.13 3.31 -20.79
N ALA A 242 5.67 4.13 -19.90
CA ALA A 242 5.73 5.55 -20.11
C ALA A 242 6.77 5.87 -21.18
N GLU A 243 6.50 6.87 -22.05
CA GLU A 243 7.58 7.47 -22.83
C GLU A 243 8.54 8.16 -21.85
N ILE A 244 9.69 7.54 -21.61
CA ILE A 244 10.74 8.14 -20.78
C ILE A 244 11.26 9.36 -21.54
N ASN A 245 10.80 10.53 -21.14
CA ASN A 245 11.38 11.78 -21.60
C ASN A 245 12.76 11.93 -20.91
N THR A 246 13.80 11.47 -21.58
CA THR A 246 15.20 11.44 -21.10
C THR A 246 15.80 12.83 -20.85
N THR A 247 15.02 13.91 -20.91
CA THR A 247 15.49 15.29 -20.81
C THR A 247 15.53 15.87 -19.40
N LYS A 248 15.24 15.10 -18.34
CA LYS A 248 15.44 15.58 -16.97
C LYS A 248 16.36 14.67 -16.16
N LYS A 249 17.63 14.60 -16.58
CA LYS A 249 18.73 14.34 -15.64
C LYS A 249 19.03 15.64 -14.87
N ASN A 250 18.39 15.82 -13.73
CA ASN A 250 18.93 16.71 -12.72
C ASN A 250 19.64 15.79 -11.69
N PRO A 251 20.97 15.81 -11.62
CA PRO A 251 21.67 15.13 -10.53
C PRO A 251 21.44 15.96 -9.26
N GLU A 252 20.64 15.45 -8.34
CA GLU A 252 20.70 15.94 -6.96
C GLU A 252 22.09 15.57 -6.42
N VAL A 253 22.91 16.57 -6.26
CA VAL A 253 24.23 16.50 -5.63
C VAL A 253 24.00 16.12 -4.17
N PHE A 254 24.40 14.93 -3.79
CA PHE A 254 24.55 14.55 -2.39
C PHE A 254 25.76 15.28 -1.84
N GLU A 255 25.56 16.40 -1.15
CA GLU A 255 26.56 16.92 -0.24
C GLU A 255 26.61 15.99 0.99
N GLU A 256 27.72 15.26 1.11
CA GLU A 256 28.12 14.62 2.35
C GLU A 256 28.35 15.72 3.40
N VAL A 257 27.43 15.84 4.36
CA VAL A 257 27.70 16.63 5.56
C VAL A 257 28.44 15.74 6.55
N ASN A 258 29.74 15.72 6.44
CA ASN A 258 30.65 15.38 7.54
C ASN A 258 30.63 16.53 8.55
N LYS A 259 29.96 16.31 9.71
CA LYS A 259 30.44 16.73 11.04
C LYS A 259 29.49 16.24 12.13
#